data_7ad4899f40a0f88b3c082db41c3c65f3
#
_entry.id   7ad4899f40a0f88b3c082db41c3c65f3
#
_cell.length_a   1.000
_cell.length_b   1.000
_cell.length_c   1.000
_cell.angle_alpha   90.00
_cell.angle_beta   90.00
_cell.angle_gamma   90.00
#
_symmetry.space_group_name_H-M   'P 1'
#
loop_
_entity.id
_entity.type
_entity.pdbx_description
1 polymer ?
#
loop_
_entity_poly.entity_id
_entity_poly.type
_entity_poly.pdbx_seq_one_letter_code
_entity_poly.pdbx_strand_id
1 'polypeptide(L)'
;ATGPDQSVYDAVNAVRDRSDLPDLTPGLNQADLRKAIARERRVELAFEDKRLPDLLRLRLAEVKLNGTVHAIKIDIVGGNTVYTVVPAGGGTKVFDPAKNYLLPIPQSAIDKNSNLEQNPNYE
;
A
#
# COMPACT_ATOMS: atom_id res chain seq x y z
N ALA A 1 4.73 23.20 -11.88
CA ALA A 1 5.30 21.87 -12.04
C ALA A 1 5.06 21.44 -13.48
N THR A 2 6.11 21.06 -14.20
CA THR A 2 6.02 20.43 -15.52
C THR A 2 5.22 19.14 -15.37
N GLY A 3 4.35 18.86 -16.36
CA GLY A 3 3.57 17.61 -16.42
C GLY A 3 4.48 16.38 -16.51
N PRO A 4 3.89 15.18 -16.58
CA PRO A 4 4.63 13.95 -16.78
C PRO A 4 5.43 14.04 -18.08
N ASP A 5 6.73 13.81 -18.03
CA ASP A 5 7.58 13.73 -19.22
C ASP A 5 7.80 12.28 -19.68
N GLN A 6 8.38 12.11 -20.86
CA GLN A 6 8.59 10.80 -21.47
C GLN A 6 9.49 9.90 -20.61
N SER A 7 10.47 10.45 -19.90
CA SER A 7 11.41 9.66 -19.10
C SER A 7 10.72 8.85 -17.99
N VAL A 8 9.58 9.36 -17.48
CA VAL A 8 8.78 8.66 -16.48
C VAL A 8 8.09 7.45 -17.08
N TYR A 9 7.56 7.58 -18.30
CA TYR A 9 6.96 6.46 -19.04
C TYR A 9 8.02 5.42 -19.38
N ASP A 10 9.17 5.83 -19.88
CA ASP A 10 10.28 4.94 -20.24
C ASP A 10 10.73 4.10 -19.03
N ALA A 11 10.86 4.73 -17.86
CA ALA A 11 11.25 4.05 -16.64
C ALA A 11 10.21 3.01 -16.18
N VAL A 12 8.92 3.30 -16.28
CA VAL A 12 7.85 2.36 -15.90
C VAL A 12 7.74 1.25 -16.95
N ASN A 13 7.81 1.59 -18.23
CA ASN A 13 7.69 0.61 -19.32
C ASN A 13 8.84 -0.37 -19.31
N ALA A 14 10.06 0.04 -18.96
CA ALA A 14 11.19 -0.88 -18.79
C ALA A 14 10.93 -1.97 -17.73
N VAL A 15 10.17 -1.66 -16.68
CA VAL A 15 9.74 -2.67 -15.68
C VAL A 15 8.67 -3.58 -16.27
N ARG A 16 7.73 -3.02 -17.04
CA ARG A 16 6.61 -3.75 -17.64
C ARG A 16 7.08 -4.70 -18.75
N ASP A 17 7.99 -4.25 -19.61
CA ASP A 17 8.61 -5.04 -20.69
C ASP A 17 9.25 -6.33 -20.16
N ARG A 18 9.92 -6.27 -19.04
CA ARG A 18 10.53 -7.43 -18.40
C ARG A 18 9.52 -8.55 -18.10
N SER A 19 8.25 -8.20 -17.93
CA SER A 19 7.15 -9.12 -17.58
C SER A 19 6.17 -9.31 -18.75
N ASP A 20 6.57 -8.98 -19.98
CA ASP A 20 5.74 -9.03 -21.20
C ASP A 20 4.40 -8.29 -21.04
N LEU A 21 4.38 -7.21 -20.27
CA LEU A 21 3.19 -6.37 -20.09
C LEU A 21 3.18 -5.22 -21.11
N PRO A 22 2.01 -4.84 -21.63
CA PRO A 22 1.91 -3.71 -22.55
C PRO A 22 2.31 -2.41 -21.86
N ASP A 23 2.85 -1.47 -22.62
CA ASP A 23 3.20 -0.14 -22.16
C ASP A 23 2.05 0.60 -21.48
N LEU A 24 2.40 1.52 -20.58
CA LEU A 24 1.42 2.46 -20.04
C LEU A 24 0.84 3.34 -21.16
N THR A 25 -0.48 3.54 -21.13
CA THR A 25 -1.15 4.46 -22.04
C THR A 25 -0.54 5.86 -21.93
N PRO A 26 -0.05 6.45 -23.03
CA PRO A 26 0.48 7.81 -23.03
C PRO A 26 -0.56 8.87 -22.68
N GLY A 27 -0.10 10.04 -22.25
CA GLY A 27 -0.96 11.20 -22.04
C GLY A 27 -1.75 11.21 -20.72
N LEU A 28 -1.39 10.36 -19.76
CA LEU A 28 -1.96 10.42 -18.42
C LEU A 28 -1.63 11.75 -17.76
N ASN A 29 -2.59 12.33 -17.05
CA ASN A 29 -2.30 13.48 -16.18
C ASN A 29 -1.44 13.04 -14.97
N GLN A 30 -0.85 14.01 -14.27
CA GLN A 30 0.05 13.73 -13.15
C GLN A 30 -0.58 12.86 -12.06
N ALA A 31 -1.87 13.06 -11.75
CA ALA A 31 -2.55 12.30 -10.69
C ALA A 31 -2.74 10.83 -11.11
N ASP A 32 -3.12 10.59 -12.34
CA ASP A 32 -3.36 9.24 -12.85
C ASP A 32 -2.05 8.50 -13.11
N LEU A 33 -1.00 9.18 -13.56
CA LEU A 33 0.32 8.59 -13.67
C LEU A 33 0.89 8.19 -12.29
N ARG A 34 0.71 9.03 -11.26
CA ARG A 34 1.07 8.65 -9.88
C ARG A 34 0.34 7.40 -9.39
N LYS A 35 -0.96 7.26 -9.71
CA LYS A 35 -1.74 6.06 -9.39
C LYS A 35 -1.19 4.83 -10.14
N ALA A 36 -0.87 4.99 -11.42
CA ALA A 36 -0.30 3.92 -12.24
C ALA A 36 1.05 3.45 -11.67
N ILE A 37 1.96 4.37 -11.35
CA ILE A 37 3.26 4.07 -10.73
C ILE A 37 3.07 3.38 -9.38
N ALA A 38 2.17 3.86 -8.54
CA ALA A 38 1.90 3.25 -7.24
C ALA A 38 1.32 1.82 -7.37
N ARG A 39 0.53 1.58 -8.42
CA ARG A 39 0.02 0.23 -8.74
C ARG A 39 1.15 -0.68 -9.21
N GLU A 40 2.00 -0.21 -10.13
CA GLU A 40 3.12 -0.96 -10.65
C GLU A 40 4.07 -1.38 -9.51
N ARG A 41 4.48 -0.41 -8.67
CA ARG A 41 5.29 -0.71 -7.48
C ARG A 41 4.63 -1.74 -6.56
N ARG A 42 3.32 -1.68 -6.37
CA ARG A 42 2.60 -2.63 -5.52
C ARG A 42 2.66 -4.05 -6.06
N VAL A 43 2.58 -4.21 -7.36
CA VAL A 43 2.62 -5.53 -8.03
C VAL A 43 4.05 -6.04 -8.08
N GLU A 44 4.97 -5.20 -8.54
CA GLU A 44 6.37 -5.54 -8.71
C GLU A 44 7.05 -5.95 -7.40
N LEU A 45 6.81 -5.18 -6.34
CA LEU A 45 7.41 -5.39 -5.03
C LEU A 45 6.47 -6.15 -4.06
N ALA A 46 5.60 -7.01 -4.61
CA ALA A 46 4.73 -7.86 -3.81
C ALA A 46 5.58 -8.82 -2.96
N PHE A 47 5.20 -8.98 -1.69
CA PHE A 47 5.90 -9.82 -0.70
C PHE A 47 7.31 -9.36 -0.29
N GLU A 48 7.71 -8.14 -0.66
CA GLU A 48 9.00 -7.55 -0.28
C GLU A 48 8.90 -6.55 0.88
N ASP A 49 7.82 -6.55 1.63
CA ASP A 49 7.53 -5.63 2.74
C ASP A 49 7.57 -4.13 2.39
N LYS A 50 7.47 -3.79 1.09
CA LYS A 50 7.52 -2.39 0.62
C LYS A 50 6.18 -1.67 0.70
N ARG A 51 5.06 -2.42 0.80
CA ARG A 51 3.72 -1.82 0.74
C ARG A 51 3.42 -0.85 1.87
N LEU A 52 3.71 -1.23 3.12
CA LEU A 52 3.43 -0.37 4.28
C LEU A 52 4.30 0.89 4.28
N PRO A 53 5.62 0.81 4.12
CA PRO A 53 6.47 2.00 3.96
C PRO A 53 6.00 2.95 2.84
N ASP A 54 5.59 2.43 1.69
CA ASP A 54 5.06 3.27 0.60
C ASP A 54 3.77 3.99 0.99
N LEU A 55 2.84 3.31 1.66
CA LEU A 55 1.59 3.92 2.12
C LEU A 55 1.84 5.02 3.17
N LEU A 56 2.75 4.79 4.10
CA LEU A 56 3.13 5.78 5.11
C LEU A 56 3.80 7.00 4.46
N ARG A 57 4.82 6.77 3.63
CA ARG A 57 5.58 7.81 2.94
C ARG A 57 4.71 8.68 2.03
N LEU A 58 3.76 8.08 1.33
CA LEU A 58 2.86 8.78 0.41
C LEU A 58 1.59 9.33 1.09
N ARG A 59 1.45 9.21 2.40
CA ARG A 59 0.26 9.61 3.17
C ARG A 59 -1.04 8.98 2.63
N LEU A 60 -0.95 7.72 2.21
CA LEU A 60 -2.08 6.95 1.70
C LEU A 60 -2.60 5.90 2.71
N ALA A 61 -1.93 5.74 3.84
CA ALA A 61 -2.25 4.70 4.83
C ALA A 61 -3.66 4.89 5.41
N GLU A 62 -4.05 6.11 5.77
CA GLU A 62 -5.37 6.44 6.29
C GLU A 62 -6.52 6.14 5.30
N VAL A 63 -6.25 6.16 3.99
CA VAL A 63 -7.25 5.85 2.95
C VAL A 63 -7.24 4.35 2.60
N LYS A 64 -6.07 3.69 2.69
CA LYS A 64 -5.88 2.32 2.17
C LYS A 64 -5.85 1.24 3.24
N LEU A 65 -5.64 1.60 4.51
CA LEU A 65 -5.57 0.65 5.61
C LEU A 65 -6.82 0.66 6.50
N ASN A 66 -7.76 1.54 6.25
CA ASN A 66 -9.06 1.54 6.90
C ASN A 66 -10.05 0.63 6.16
N GLY A 67 -10.93 0.00 6.91
CA GLY A 67 -12.03 -0.78 6.39
C GLY A 67 -11.94 -2.29 6.66
N THR A 68 -12.95 -3.00 6.18
CA THR A 68 -13.06 -4.44 6.34
C THR A 68 -12.11 -5.16 5.39
N VAL A 69 -11.32 -6.08 5.93
CA VAL A 69 -10.54 -7.02 5.12
C VAL A 69 -11.48 -8.09 4.59
N HIS A 70 -11.37 -8.38 3.30
CA HIS A 70 -12.17 -9.42 2.65
C HIS A 70 -11.32 -10.65 2.34
N ALA A 71 -11.96 -11.80 2.39
CA ALA A 71 -11.45 -13.09 1.95
C ALA A 71 -12.29 -13.61 0.78
N ILE A 72 -11.79 -14.62 0.09
CA ILE A 72 -12.55 -15.34 -0.93
C ILE A 72 -12.92 -16.69 -0.33
N LYS A 73 -14.23 -16.95 -0.25
CA LYS A 73 -14.77 -18.28 0.01
C LYS A 73 -14.88 -19.02 -1.31
N ILE A 74 -14.38 -20.24 -1.35
CA ILE A 74 -14.40 -21.09 -2.54
C ILE A 74 -15.32 -22.27 -2.23
N ASP A 75 -16.40 -22.40 -2.97
CA ASP A 75 -17.36 -23.50 -2.88
C ASP A 75 -17.40 -24.29 -4.20
N ILE A 76 -17.73 -25.56 -4.12
CA ILE A 76 -18.02 -26.40 -5.30
C ILE A 76 -19.52 -26.64 -5.31
N VAL A 77 -20.20 -26.09 -6.32
CA VAL A 77 -21.65 -26.21 -6.48
C VAL A 77 -21.94 -26.86 -7.85
N GLY A 78 -22.56 -27.99 -7.82
CA GLY A 78 -22.88 -28.71 -9.07
C GLY A 78 -21.65 -29.06 -9.94
N GLY A 79 -20.49 -29.30 -9.33
CA GLY A 79 -19.22 -29.57 -10.03
C GLY A 79 -18.48 -28.31 -10.52
N ASN A 80 -19.02 -27.10 -10.31
CA ASN A 80 -18.38 -25.84 -10.68
C ASN A 80 -17.80 -25.13 -9.45
N THR A 81 -16.64 -24.51 -9.60
CA THR A 81 -16.04 -23.68 -8.57
C THR A 81 -16.70 -22.30 -8.52
N VAL A 82 -17.24 -21.94 -7.36
CA VAL A 82 -17.87 -20.63 -7.12
C VAL A 82 -17.03 -19.83 -6.13
N TYR A 83 -16.69 -18.61 -6.48
CA TYR A 83 -15.93 -17.67 -5.66
C TYR A 83 -16.86 -16.62 -5.07
N THR A 84 -16.87 -16.49 -3.76
CA THR A 84 -17.68 -15.48 -3.05
C THR A 84 -16.79 -14.63 -2.19
N VAL A 85 -16.88 -13.29 -2.34
CA VAL A 85 -16.18 -12.36 -1.47
C VAL A 85 -16.94 -12.28 -0.15
N VAL A 86 -16.23 -12.54 0.95
CA VAL A 86 -16.77 -12.50 2.31
C VAL A 86 -15.89 -11.66 3.22
N PRO A 87 -16.42 -11.05 4.31
CA PRO A 87 -15.58 -10.43 5.31
C PRO A 87 -14.60 -11.45 5.91
N ALA A 88 -13.31 -11.09 5.97
CA ALA A 88 -12.34 -11.89 6.71
C ALA A 88 -12.56 -11.74 8.22
N GLY A 89 -12.32 -12.81 8.99
CA GLY A 89 -12.56 -12.86 10.44
C GLY A 89 -11.72 -11.91 11.31
N GLY A 90 -10.92 -11.02 10.71
CA GLY A 90 -10.07 -10.04 11.41
C GLY A 90 -10.73 -8.69 11.75
N GLY A 91 -12.02 -8.56 11.51
CA GLY A 91 -12.76 -7.31 11.78
C GLY A 91 -12.41 -6.14 10.87
N THR A 92 -12.87 -4.96 11.26
CA THR A 92 -12.55 -3.71 10.56
C THR A 92 -11.22 -3.17 11.06
N LYS A 93 -10.30 -2.89 10.14
CA LYS A 93 -9.04 -2.23 10.45
C LYS A 93 -9.23 -0.72 10.54
N VAL A 94 -8.59 -0.12 11.52
CA VAL A 94 -8.60 1.33 11.74
C VAL A 94 -7.17 1.82 11.77
N PHE A 95 -6.84 2.74 10.89
CA PHE A 95 -5.58 3.47 10.89
C PHE A 95 -5.85 4.88 11.44
N ASP A 96 -5.26 5.20 12.58
CA ASP A 96 -5.34 6.52 13.18
C ASP A 96 -4.18 7.39 12.66
N PRO A 97 -4.43 8.43 11.85
CA PRO A 97 -3.37 9.29 11.31
C PRO A 97 -2.65 10.10 12.39
N ALA A 98 -3.26 10.34 13.55
CA ALA A 98 -2.62 11.05 14.66
C ALA A 98 -1.58 10.17 15.39
N LYS A 99 -1.67 8.86 15.23
CA LYS A 99 -0.84 7.87 15.93
C LYS A 99 0.02 7.03 14.96
N ASN A 100 -0.60 6.41 13.98
CA ASN A 100 -0.02 5.28 13.27
C ASN A 100 0.98 5.65 12.16
N TYR A 101 1.22 6.92 11.88
CA TYR A 101 2.31 7.34 10.98
C TYR A 101 3.70 7.23 11.63
N LEU A 102 3.77 7.21 12.94
CA LEU A 102 5.00 6.96 13.69
C LEU A 102 4.87 5.62 14.42
N LEU A 103 5.99 4.96 14.62
CA LEU A 103 6.01 3.76 15.47
C LEU A 103 6.30 4.18 16.92
N PRO A 104 5.82 3.44 17.93
CA PRO A 104 6.17 3.72 19.32
C PRO A 104 7.67 3.50 19.52
N ILE A 105 8.28 4.34 20.33
CA ILE A 105 9.64 4.11 20.82
C ILE A 105 9.54 2.96 21.84
N PRO A 106 10.37 1.91 21.71
CA PRO A 106 10.35 0.81 22.69
C PRO A 106 10.58 1.30 24.12
N GLN A 107 9.77 0.85 25.07
CA GLN A 107 9.87 1.26 26.46
C GLN A 107 11.30 1.06 27.01
N SER A 108 11.95 -0.03 26.65
CA SER A 108 13.34 -0.32 27.04
C SER A 108 14.37 0.70 26.55
N ALA A 109 14.06 1.47 25.51
CA ALA A 109 14.91 2.57 25.06
C ALA A 109 14.68 3.84 25.89
N ILE A 110 13.41 4.12 26.22
CA ILE A 110 13.03 5.24 27.09
C ILE A 110 13.61 5.04 28.49
N ASP A 111 13.52 3.82 29.05
CA ASP A 111 14.06 3.49 30.36
C ASP A 111 15.58 3.69 30.47
N LYS A 112 16.30 3.55 29.36
CA LYS A 112 17.75 3.76 29.29
C LYS A 112 18.15 5.22 29.01
N ASN A 113 17.25 6.01 28.48
CA ASN A 113 17.53 7.41 28.18
C ASN A 113 16.30 8.28 28.49
N SER A 114 16.30 8.89 29.65
CA SER A 114 15.23 9.76 30.15
C SER A 114 14.99 11.03 29.33
N ASN A 115 15.85 11.34 28.35
CA ASN A 115 15.64 12.45 27.42
C ASN A 115 14.80 12.05 26.20
N LEU A 116 14.44 10.76 26.07
CA LEU A 116 13.54 10.31 25.01
C LEU A 116 12.09 10.52 25.43
N GLU A 117 11.35 11.25 24.61
CA GLU A 117 9.91 11.39 24.73
C GLU A 117 9.22 10.44 23.76
N GLN A 118 8.16 9.81 24.21
CA GLN A 118 7.36 8.88 23.38
C GLN A 118 6.69 9.65 22.23
N ASN A 119 6.53 8.98 21.11
CA ASN A 119 5.75 9.52 20.00
C ASN A 119 4.29 9.77 20.43
N PRO A 120 3.63 10.79 19.85
CA PRO A 120 2.27 11.17 20.24
C PRO A 120 1.29 9.99 20.24
N ASN A 121 0.39 9.98 21.22
CA ASN A 121 -0.70 9.00 21.38
C ASN A 121 -0.25 7.55 21.64
N TYR A 122 0.97 7.35 22.15
CA TYR A 122 1.50 6.06 22.61
C TYR A 122 1.78 6.04 24.12
N GLU A 123 1.01 6.80 24.89
CA GLU A 123 1.06 6.80 26.36
C GLU A 123 0.66 5.47 26.97
#